data_113f266afa950ac5b7b5584b154654c4
#
_entry.id   113f266afa950ac5b7b5584b154654c4
#
_cell.length_a   1.000
_cell.length_b   1.000
_cell.length_c   1.000
_cell.angle_alpha   90.00
_cell.angle_beta   90.00
_cell.angle_gamma   90.00
#
_symmetry.space_group_name_H-M   'P 1'
#
loop_
_entity.id
_entity.type
_entity.pdbx_description
1 polymer ?
#
loop_
_entity_poly.entity_id
_entity_poly.type
_entity_poly.pdbx_seq_one_letter_code
_entity_poly.pdbx_strand_id
1 'polypeptide(L)'
;MLFRNLWRAALATAGISSLVAQAAFAASALADDANNPTGQSTFISPDGSLAFAFTVPDNGNTDIYFSLRVSTKRSWGAIGLGSDDMPGALFLILYRSKNNHDNVTFSPRLAYGNYEPKYYPDLKFDVLDGTGVQDDFMTFNAVCHEHCRSWPAGGTSKGYIDVSSPNQQAIYALGGKESFSDDEVDANLKMHSEHGTFTIDMKRTQGRADLPVLTKDSVAEGTTLNSSSTGNFDWKAAAHAAFMVFSFMLLIPIGTILIRIEKLAKFHKFNQTFALCLVLAGFAFGILTSFNYQRSRGFHSLHQVLGFIVILLLFVQLAAGILHHLKWRKTKQPTTFGKVHLWNGRIVMILGAANGYIGFGFALDRKYALIVLGIVFFLVLCTLGYLIWGAKRQIPRRQQGPSGFEGLNHSYQQQHPEPWRNTSYSATVTAAPAYPHDPPPGYEAPSAQIGLQSTTSWKRNTVGGRDSYEDEPLNLGSSQKPREFT
;
A
#
# COMPACT_ATOMS: atom_id res chain seq x y z
N MET A 1 49.52 80.99 8.15
CA MET A 1 48.49 80.42 7.19
C MET A 1 49.04 79.35 6.24
N LEU A 2 50.33 79.30 5.98
CA LEU A 2 50.97 78.32 5.10
C LEU A 2 50.96 76.86 5.61
N PHE A 3 51.08 76.61 6.90
CA PHE A 3 51.15 75.27 7.50
C PHE A 3 49.84 74.52 7.52
N ARG A 4 48.72 75.21 7.47
CA ARG A 4 47.36 74.63 7.45
C ARG A 4 46.94 74.09 6.09
N ASN A 5 47.56 74.60 5.02
CA ASN A 5 47.24 74.17 3.63
C ASN A 5 48.07 72.95 3.20
N LEU A 6 49.28 72.76 3.75
CA LEU A 6 50.09 71.57 3.49
C LEU A 6 49.54 70.30 4.08
N TRP A 7 48.92 70.39 5.27
CA TRP A 7 48.26 69.22 5.87
C TRP A 7 46.99 68.79 5.18
N ARG A 8 46.25 69.71 4.60
CA ARG A 8 45.06 69.38 3.81
C ARG A 8 45.39 68.73 2.46
N ALA A 9 46.52 69.12 1.87
CA ALA A 9 47.01 68.49 0.64
C ALA A 9 47.51 67.08 0.88
N ALA A 10 48.22 66.83 1.99
CA ALA A 10 48.73 65.50 2.36
C ALA A 10 47.62 64.50 2.70
N LEU A 11 46.52 64.96 3.36
CA LEU A 11 45.32 64.12 3.61
C LEU A 11 44.49 63.84 2.36
N ALA A 12 44.43 64.74 1.43
CA ALA A 12 43.72 64.53 0.16
C ALA A 12 44.48 63.53 -0.75
N THR A 13 45.80 63.57 -0.80
CA THR A 13 46.60 62.62 -1.59
C THR A 13 46.63 61.22 -0.95
N ALA A 14 46.63 61.07 0.36
CA ALA A 14 46.52 59.77 1.05
C ALA A 14 45.13 59.15 0.83
N GLY A 15 44.04 59.93 0.85
CA GLY A 15 42.67 59.46 0.58
C GLY A 15 42.47 59.00 -0.87
N ILE A 16 43.04 59.70 -1.84
CA ILE A 16 42.98 59.32 -3.24
C ILE A 16 43.78 58.05 -3.52
N SER A 17 44.96 57.90 -2.91
CA SER A 17 45.77 56.69 -3.06
C SER A 17 45.12 55.43 -2.49
N SER A 18 44.37 55.55 -1.39
CA SER A 18 43.64 54.40 -0.81
C SER A 18 42.41 54.03 -1.64
N LEU A 19 41.71 55.01 -2.20
CA LEU A 19 40.56 54.76 -3.09
C LEU A 19 41.00 54.16 -4.44
N VAL A 20 42.12 54.55 -4.98
CA VAL A 20 42.67 53.99 -6.23
C VAL A 20 43.18 52.57 -6.00
N ALA A 21 43.80 52.28 -4.83
CA ALA A 21 44.21 50.94 -4.46
C ALA A 21 43.04 50.00 -4.23
N GLN A 22 41.93 50.45 -3.60
CA GLN A 22 40.72 49.67 -3.43
C GLN A 22 39.98 49.43 -4.77
N ALA A 23 39.96 50.42 -5.65
CA ALA A 23 39.38 50.28 -7.00
C ALA A 23 40.24 49.34 -7.88
N ALA A 24 41.57 49.35 -7.76
CA ALA A 24 42.43 48.43 -8.47
C ALA A 24 42.30 46.98 -7.94
N PHE A 25 42.10 46.78 -6.62
CA PHE A 25 41.83 45.49 -6.06
C PHE A 25 40.46 44.92 -6.47
N ALA A 26 39.41 45.78 -6.51
CA ALA A 26 38.11 45.41 -7.02
C ALA A 26 38.12 45.12 -8.54
N ALA A 27 38.87 45.89 -9.31
CA ALA A 27 39.04 45.67 -10.74
C ALA A 27 39.83 44.40 -11.08
N SER A 28 40.86 44.04 -10.25
CA SER A 28 41.59 42.79 -10.44
C SER A 28 40.76 41.56 -10.01
N ALA A 29 39.94 41.68 -8.96
CA ALA A 29 39.01 40.62 -8.61
C ALA A 29 37.93 40.38 -9.66
N LEU A 30 37.40 41.48 -10.29
CA LEU A 30 36.45 41.38 -11.42
C LEU A 30 37.13 40.91 -12.72
N ALA A 31 38.41 41.17 -12.92
CA ALA A 31 39.17 40.73 -14.10
C ALA A 31 39.60 39.26 -13.96
N ASP A 32 39.84 38.78 -12.75
CA ASP A 32 40.12 37.37 -12.48
C ASP A 32 38.84 36.50 -12.67
N ASP A 33 37.69 37.04 -12.29
CA ASP A 33 36.38 36.42 -12.56
C ASP A 33 36.06 36.36 -14.07
N ALA A 34 36.51 37.35 -14.85
CA ALA A 34 36.26 37.37 -16.33
C ALA A 34 37.20 36.38 -17.08
N ASN A 35 38.38 36.09 -16.51
CA ASN A 35 39.35 35.17 -17.13
C ASN A 35 39.17 33.69 -16.77
N ASN A 36 38.39 33.36 -15.77
CA ASN A 36 38.03 31.96 -15.41
C ASN A 36 36.55 31.89 -15.08
N PRO A 37 35.66 31.84 -16.11
CA PRO A 37 34.24 31.78 -15.87
C PRO A 37 33.87 30.53 -15.10
N THR A 38 32.89 30.64 -14.21
CA THR A 38 32.26 29.48 -13.59
C THR A 38 31.60 28.67 -14.68
N GLY A 39 32.23 27.56 -15.07
CA GLY A 39 31.62 26.63 -16.03
C GLY A 39 30.42 25.97 -15.40
N GLN A 40 29.29 25.96 -16.10
CA GLN A 40 28.11 25.23 -15.64
C GLN A 40 27.30 24.67 -16.81
N SER A 41 26.58 23.58 -16.57
CA SER A 41 25.47 23.15 -17.40
C SER A 41 24.18 23.22 -16.61
N THR A 42 23.10 23.69 -17.23
CA THR A 42 21.81 23.92 -16.59
C THR A 42 20.73 23.16 -17.34
N PHE A 43 19.99 22.32 -16.64
CA PHE A 43 18.79 21.63 -17.12
C PHE A 43 17.55 22.24 -16.49
N ILE A 44 16.49 22.39 -17.29
CA ILE A 44 15.17 22.81 -16.82
C ILE A 44 14.12 21.87 -17.42
N SER A 45 13.23 21.32 -16.55
CA SER A 45 12.13 20.48 -17.01
C SER A 45 11.17 21.25 -17.92
N PRO A 46 10.47 20.58 -18.86
CA PRO A 46 9.58 21.26 -19.82
C PRO A 46 8.53 22.18 -19.20
N ASP A 47 8.05 21.84 -17.99
CA ASP A 47 7.06 22.63 -17.25
C ASP A 47 7.67 23.68 -16.30
N GLY A 48 9.01 23.78 -16.23
CA GLY A 48 9.73 24.66 -15.33
C GLY A 48 9.67 24.28 -13.85
N SER A 49 9.10 23.11 -13.51
CA SER A 49 8.95 22.69 -12.11
C SER A 49 10.23 22.16 -11.48
N LEU A 50 11.25 21.81 -12.29
CA LEU A 50 12.55 21.35 -11.85
C LEU A 50 13.64 22.05 -12.65
N ALA A 51 14.68 22.52 -11.95
CA ALA A 51 15.90 23.00 -12.54
C ALA A 51 17.10 22.40 -11.82
N PHE A 52 18.15 22.07 -12.56
CA PHE A 52 19.39 21.52 -12.05
C PHE A 52 20.58 22.14 -12.78
N ALA A 53 21.53 22.60 -12.02
CA ALA A 53 22.81 23.08 -12.55
C ALA A 53 23.96 22.46 -11.79
N PHE A 54 25.07 22.24 -12.48
CA PHE A 54 26.27 21.77 -11.79
C PHE A 54 27.55 22.22 -12.48
N THR A 55 28.62 22.28 -11.66
CA THR A 55 29.97 22.70 -12.02
C THR A 55 30.96 21.63 -11.60
N VAL A 56 31.90 21.33 -12.46
CA VAL A 56 33.02 20.45 -12.20
C VAL A 56 34.28 21.32 -12.13
N PRO A 57 34.99 21.36 -10.97
CA PRO A 57 36.23 22.12 -10.85
C PRO A 57 37.29 21.65 -11.86
N ASP A 58 38.00 22.62 -12.47
CA ASP A 58 39.12 22.38 -13.39
C ASP A 58 40.50 22.25 -12.69
N ASN A 59 40.51 22.33 -11.36
CA ASN A 59 41.68 22.26 -10.49
C ASN A 59 42.18 20.81 -10.21
N GLY A 60 41.65 19.81 -10.91
CA GLY A 60 42.01 18.40 -10.70
C GLY A 60 41.34 17.75 -9.47
N ASN A 61 40.52 18.45 -8.74
CA ASN A 61 39.68 17.91 -7.66
C ASN A 61 38.57 17.03 -8.20
N THR A 62 38.11 16.06 -7.41
CA THR A 62 36.97 15.19 -7.74
C THR A 62 35.63 15.75 -7.35
N ASP A 63 35.58 16.92 -6.74
CA ASP A 63 34.38 17.56 -6.27
C ASP A 63 33.41 17.89 -7.41
N ILE A 64 32.13 17.98 -7.08
CA ILE A 64 31.07 18.50 -7.95
C ILE A 64 30.22 19.46 -7.15
N TYR A 65 30.10 20.70 -7.63
CA TYR A 65 29.17 21.69 -7.09
C TYR A 65 27.86 21.60 -7.84
N PHE A 66 26.74 21.56 -7.13
CA PHE A 66 25.43 21.50 -7.77
C PHE A 66 24.36 22.29 -7.04
N SER A 67 23.37 22.74 -7.80
CA SER A 67 22.13 23.32 -7.31
C SER A 67 20.95 22.59 -7.93
N LEU A 68 20.04 22.10 -7.08
CA LEU A 68 18.80 21.45 -7.47
C LEU A 68 17.61 22.27 -6.96
N ARG A 69 16.70 22.62 -7.85
CA ARG A 69 15.52 23.44 -7.58
C ARG A 69 14.27 22.73 -8.01
N VAL A 70 13.29 22.61 -7.11
CA VAL A 70 12.02 21.91 -7.37
C VAL A 70 10.86 22.78 -6.88
N SER A 71 9.83 22.96 -7.71
CA SER A 71 8.64 23.73 -7.33
C SER A 71 7.92 23.09 -6.13
N THR A 72 7.49 23.91 -5.18
CA THR A 72 6.70 23.48 -4.02
C THR A 72 5.31 22.92 -4.40
N LYS A 73 4.90 23.09 -5.67
CA LYS A 73 3.68 22.49 -6.25
C LYS A 73 3.85 21.00 -6.57
N ARG A 74 5.08 20.47 -6.47
CA ARG A 74 5.41 19.06 -6.66
C ARG A 74 5.70 18.40 -5.31
N SER A 75 5.32 17.15 -5.15
CA SER A 75 5.59 16.39 -3.93
C SER A 75 7.09 16.16 -3.70
N TRP A 76 7.83 15.95 -4.79
CA TRP A 76 9.28 15.78 -4.83
C TRP A 76 9.80 15.98 -6.25
N GLY A 77 11.09 16.19 -6.40
CA GLY A 77 11.78 16.21 -7.69
C GLY A 77 13.12 15.53 -7.59
N ALA A 78 13.61 15.00 -8.71
CA ALA A 78 14.86 14.25 -8.74
C ALA A 78 15.60 14.42 -10.08
N ILE A 79 16.92 14.39 -9.99
CA ILE A 79 17.85 14.17 -11.10
C ILE A 79 18.53 12.83 -10.90
N GLY A 80 18.55 11.99 -11.92
CA GLY A 80 19.33 10.76 -11.99
C GLY A 80 20.53 10.95 -12.92
N LEU A 81 21.73 10.76 -12.40
CA LEU A 81 22.99 10.93 -13.12
C LEU A 81 23.55 9.59 -13.56
N GLY A 82 24.29 9.58 -14.67
CA GLY A 82 25.08 8.42 -15.13
C GLY A 82 24.32 7.34 -15.90
N SER A 83 23.03 7.58 -16.20
CA SER A 83 22.19 6.65 -16.97
C SER A 83 21.04 7.40 -17.64
N ASP A 84 20.54 6.88 -18.73
CA ASP A 84 19.30 7.29 -19.41
C ASP A 84 18.09 6.45 -19.00
N ASP A 85 18.25 5.53 -18.03
CA ASP A 85 17.19 4.73 -17.41
C ASP A 85 17.37 4.72 -15.88
N MET A 86 16.37 4.24 -15.15
CA MET A 86 16.46 4.14 -13.69
C MET A 86 17.62 3.27 -13.22
N PRO A 87 17.81 2.02 -13.74
CA PRO A 87 18.93 1.18 -13.33
C PRO A 87 20.27 1.84 -13.62
N GLY A 88 21.13 1.88 -12.60
CA GLY A 88 22.47 2.45 -12.69
C GLY A 88 22.55 3.95 -12.45
N ALA A 89 21.44 4.66 -12.31
CA ALA A 89 21.44 6.09 -12.00
C ALA A 89 21.66 6.35 -10.50
N LEU A 90 22.44 7.40 -10.19
CA LEU A 90 22.47 8.06 -8.89
C LEU A 90 21.41 9.16 -8.88
N PHE A 91 20.37 8.97 -8.09
CA PHE A 91 19.30 9.94 -7.94
C PHE A 91 19.61 10.94 -6.81
N LEU A 92 19.55 12.21 -7.15
CA LEU A 92 19.55 13.35 -6.23
C LEU A 92 18.10 13.78 -6.04
N ILE A 93 17.47 13.35 -4.94
CA ILE A 93 16.03 13.57 -4.70
C ILE A 93 15.85 14.68 -3.67
N LEU A 94 14.90 15.57 -3.93
CA LEU A 94 14.57 16.70 -3.08
C LEU A 94 13.07 16.73 -2.77
N TYR A 95 12.73 16.90 -1.50
CA TYR A 95 11.37 17.12 -1.01
C TYR A 95 11.37 18.04 0.20
N ARG A 96 10.19 18.51 0.60
CA ARG A 96 10.04 19.43 1.73
C ARG A 96 10.28 18.72 3.05
N SER A 97 10.97 19.38 4.01
CA SER A 97 11.05 18.93 5.39
C SER A 97 9.67 19.02 6.06
N LYS A 98 9.40 18.08 6.97
CA LYS A 98 8.16 18.00 7.72
C LYS A 98 8.15 18.88 8.96
N ASN A 99 9.26 18.91 9.68
CA ASN A 99 9.40 19.66 10.95
C ASN A 99 9.60 21.16 10.72
N ASN A 100 10.26 21.52 9.64
CA ASN A 100 10.45 22.91 9.25
C ASN A 100 10.15 23.09 7.77
N HIS A 101 8.99 23.67 7.45
CA HIS A 101 8.51 23.84 6.09
C HIS A 101 9.36 24.83 5.24
N ASP A 102 10.25 25.60 5.88
CA ASP A 102 11.22 26.46 5.18
C ASP A 102 12.52 25.69 4.82
N ASN A 103 12.64 24.45 5.29
CA ASN A 103 13.75 23.55 4.99
C ASN A 103 13.34 22.46 3.99
N VAL A 104 14.37 21.80 3.46
CA VAL A 104 14.27 20.71 2.49
C VAL A 104 15.00 19.49 3.03
N THR A 105 14.55 18.30 2.59
CA THR A 105 15.21 17.03 2.82
C THR A 105 15.82 16.56 1.49
N PHE A 106 17.14 16.40 1.48
CA PHE A 106 17.88 15.86 0.36
C PHE A 106 18.15 14.37 0.56
N SER A 107 17.86 13.57 -0.44
CA SER A 107 17.90 12.11 -0.37
C SER A 107 18.64 11.54 -1.58
N PRO A 108 19.95 11.28 -1.49
CA PRO A 108 20.68 10.56 -2.52
C PRO A 108 20.25 9.08 -2.53
N ARG A 109 19.94 8.54 -3.71
CA ARG A 109 19.49 7.15 -3.86
C ARG A 109 20.09 6.46 -5.08
N LEU A 110 20.27 5.15 -4.99
CA LEU A 110 20.66 4.30 -6.12
C LEU A 110 19.50 3.47 -6.63
N ALA A 111 19.34 3.40 -7.94
CA ALA A 111 18.37 2.54 -8.58
C ALA A 111 19.03 1.27 -9.11
N TYR A 112 18.50 0.13 -8.68
CA TYR A 112 18.93 -1.21 -9.10
C TYR A 112 17.92 -1.89 -10.05
N GLY A 113 16.94 -1.13 -10.53
CA GLY A 113 15.88 -1.57 -11.42
C GLY A 113 14.77 -0.51 -11.53
N ASN A 114 13.72 -0.79 -12.32
CA ASN A 114 12.58 0.12 -12.52
C ASN A 114 11.59 0.03 -11.34
N TYR A 115 12.06 0.40 -10.15
CA TYR A 115 11.31 0.47 -8.90
C TYR A 115 11.91 1.56 -7.99
N GLU A 116 11.24 1.88 -6.89
CA GLU A 116 11.68 2.94 -5.96
C GLU A 116 13.17 2.81 -5.60
N PRO A 117 14.00 3.86 -5.86
CA PRO A 117 15.42 3.83 -5.58
C PRO A 117 15.71 3.73 -4.08
N LYS A 118 16.80 3.07 -3.71
CA LYS A 118 17.22 2.86 -2.33
C LYS A 118 18.18 3.98 -1.89
N TYR A 119 18.01 4.47 -0.66
CA TYR A 119 18.91 5.45 -0.05
C TYR A 119 20.38 5.00 -0.10
N TYR A 120 21.27 5.94 -0.45
CA TYR A 120 22.71 5.74 -0.61
C TYR A 120 23.48 6.61 0.40
N PRO A 121 23.91 6.05 1.55
CA PRO A 121 24.55 6.81 2.64
C PRO A 121 26.00 7.19 2.37
N ASP A 122 26.64 6.57 1.35
CA ASP A 122 28.07 6.76 1.10
C ASP A 122 28.38 8.06 0.33
N LEU A 123 27.36 8.74 -0.24
CA LEU A 123 27.55 10.04 -0.85
C LEU A 123 27.93 11.08 0.20
N LYS A 124 29.11 11.68 0.07
CA LYS A 124 29.63 12.72 1.00
C LYS A 124 29.50 14.09 0.36
N PHE A 125 28.82 14.98 1.05
CA PHE A 125 28.58 16.34 0.57
C PHE A 125 28.46 17.32 1.73
N ASP A 126 28.80 18.57 1.46
CA ASP A 126 28.56 19.70 2.36
C ASP A 126 27.45 20.57 1.77
N VAL A 127 26.52 20.99 2.64
CA VAL A 127 25.41 21.87 2.26
C VAL A 127 25.89 23.30 2.20
N LEU A 128 25.54 23.99 1.15
CA LEU A 128 25.92 25.39 0.91
C LEU A 128 24.75 26.36 1.14
N ASP A 129 25.08 27.64 1.28
CA ASP A 129 24.14 28.72 1.49
C ASP A 129 23.06 28.79 0.39
N GLY A 130 21.87 29.30 0.73
CA GLY A 130 20.73 29.36 -0.17
C GLY A 130 19.94 28.04 -0.26
N THR A 131 20.30 27.01 0.53
CA THR A 131 19.49 25.81 0.68
C THR A 131 18.26 26.10 1.55
N GLY A 132 17.07 25.67 1.10
CA GLY A 132 15.80 25.88 1.78
C GLY A 132 14.64 26.09 0.82
N VAL A 133 13.53 26.60 1.33
CA VAL A 133 12.34 26.94 0.53
C VAL A 133 12.25 28.45 0.35
N GLN A 134 12.34 28.91 -0.87
CA GLN A 134 12.24 30.33 -1.23
C GLN A 134 11.47 30.47 -2.57
N ASP A 135 10.68 31.52 -2.72
CA ASP A 135 9.96 31.86 -3.98
C ASP A 135 9.20 30.70 -4.60
N ASP A 136 8.45 29.93 -3.79
CA ASP A 136 7.71 28.74 -4.22
C ASP A 136 8.59 27.58 -4.75
N PHE A 137 9.88 27.58 -4.43
CA PHE A 137 10.80 26.50 -4.78
C PHE A 137 11.52 25.94 -3.55
N MET A 138 11.70 24.66 -3.54
CA MET A 138 12.65 23.93 -2.72
C MET A 138 14.00 23.98 -3.44
N THR A 139 15.04 24.49 -2.78
CA THR A 139 16.40 24.60 -3.34
C THR A 139 17.38 23.87 -2.46
N PHE A 140 18.27 23.09 -3.07
CA PHE A 140 19.35 22.42 -2.40
C PHE A 140 20.65 22.70 -3.11
N ASN A 141 21.58 23.34 -2.42
CA ASN A 141 22.91 23.72 -2.87
C ASN A 141 23.95 22.92 -2.13
N ALA A 142 24.87 22.29 -2.82
CA ALA A 142 25.87 21.46 -2.17
C ALA A 142 27.15 21.33 -3.01
N VAL A 143 28.25 21.04 -2.31
CA VAL A 143 29.45 20.47 -2.89
C VAL A 143 29.54 19.00 -2.50
N CYS A 144 29.70 18.14 -3.47
CA CYS A 144 29.82 16.71 -3.31
C CYS A 144 31.28 16.30 -3.49
N HIS A 145 31.86 15.62 -2.47
CA HIS A 145 33.28 15.32 -2.37
C HIS A 145 33.61 13.87 -2.75
N GLU A 146 32.80 12.91 -2.29
CA GLU A 146 33.05 11.49 -2.49
C GLU A 146 31.86 10.78 -3.14
N HIS A 147 32.16 9.83 -3.99
CA HIS A 147 31.17 8.99 -4.72
C HIS A 147 30.26 9.74 -5.68
N CYS A 148 30.58 11.00 -6.01
CA CYS A 148 29.79 11.85 -6.88
C CYS A 148 30.04 11.59 -8.37
N ARG A 149 31.23 11.06 -8.69
CA ARG A 149 31.63 10.72 -10.07
C ARG A 149 31.51 9.25 -10.41
N SER A 150 31.44 8.37 -9.39
CA SER A 150 31.20 6.94 -9.62
C SER A 150 30.61 6.26 -8.40
N TRP A 151 29.67 5.36 -8.61
CA TRP A 151 28.92 4.65 -7.58
C TRP A 151 28.57 3.21 -8.05
N PRO A 152 28.17 2.30 -7.13
CA PRO A 152 27.67 0.98 -7.51
C PRO A 152 26.37 1.09 -8.31
N ALA A 153 26.36 0.61 -9.55
CA ALA A 153 25.21 0.76 -10.46
C ALA A 153 24.26 -0.44 -10.48
N GLY A 154 24.45 -1.42 -9.61
CA GLY A 154 23.69 -2.67 -9.65
C GLY A 154 24.01 -3.54 -10.89
N GLY A 155 24.06 -4.84 -10.72
CA GLY A 155 24.44 -5.73 -11.79
C GLY A 155 25.95 -5.73 -12.08
N THR A 156 26.35 -5.76 -13.36
CA THR A 156 27.75 -5.88 -13.81
C THR A 156 28.39 -4.53 -14.11
N SER A 157 27.63 -3.45 -14.26
CA SER A 157 28.14 -2.12 -14.61
C SER A 157 28.21 -1.21 -13.38
N LYS A 158 29.21 -0.32 -13.37
CA LYS A 158 29.37 0.72 -12.36
C LYS A 158 28.90 2.05 -12.93
N GLY A 159 27.99 2.74 -12.26
CA GLY A 159 27.54 4.08 -12.61
C GLY A 159 28.66 5.09 -12.44
N TYR A 160 28.79 5.99 -13.39
CA TYR A 160 29.80 7.04 -13.34
C TYR A 160 29.39 8.24 -14.21
N ILE A 161 30.04 9.35 -13.96
CA ILE A 161 30.01 10.56 -14.78
C ILE A 161 31.34 10.64 -15.53
N ASP A 162 31.30 10.65 -16.86
CA ASP A 162 32.43 10.97 -17.69
C ASP A 162 32.51 12.49 -17.88
N VAL A 163 33.40 13.13 -17.15
CA VAL A 163 33.58 14.58 -17.19
C VAL A 163 34.10 15.11 -18.54
N SER A 164 34.53 14.25 -19.44
CA SER A 164 34.95 14.58 -20.81
C SER A 164 33.85 14.43 -21.84
N SER A 165 32.76 13.79 -21.49
CA SER A 165 31.65 13.49 -22.40
C SER A 165 30.90 14.75 -22.82
N PRO A 166 30.64 14.97 -24.11
CA PRO A 166 29.74 16.04 -24.57
C PRO A 166 28.25 15.63 -24.43
N ASN A 167 27.96 14.36 -24.13
CA ASN A 167 26.60 13.81 -24.08
C ASN A 167 26.43 12.85 -22.90
N GLN A 168 26.80 13.30 -21.68
CA GLN A 168 26.59 12.52 -20.46
C GLN A 168 25.11 12.27 -20.23
N GLN A 169 24.71 11.01 -20.11
CA GLN A 169 23.32 10.62 -19.91
C GLN A 169 22.82 11.00 -18.51
N ALA A 170 21.59 11.50 -18.47
CA ALA A 170 20.89 11.83 -17.25
C ALA A 170 19.37 11.68 -17.43
N ILE A 171 18.67 11.51 -16.32
CA ILE A 171 17.21 11.47 -16.27
C ILE A 171 16.68 12.44 -15.22
N TYR A 172 15.43 12.88 -15.37
CA TYR A 172 14.73 13.63 -14.35
C TYR A 172 13.39 12.99 -14.02
N ALA A 173 12.89 13.25 -12.83
CA ALA A 173 11.57 12.80 -12.41
C ALA A 173 10.92 13.82 -11.46
N LEU A 174 9.60 13.96 -11.56
CA LEU A 174 8.79 14.81 -10.72
C LEU A 174 7.64 14.02 -10.12
N GLY A 175 7.48 14.11 -8.81
CA GLY A 175 6.33 13.58 -8.09
C GLY A 175 5.03 14.29 -8.48
N GLY A 176 3.90 13.79 -7.99
CA GLY A 176 2.59 14.37 -8.23
C GLY A 176 2.43 15.76 -7.61
N LYS A 177 1.24 16.35 -7.81
CA LYS A 177 0.89 17.68 -7.27
C LYS A 177 0.34 17.60 -5.82
N GLU A 178 0.26 16.41 -5.24
CA GLU A 178 -0.09 16.24 -3.83
C GLU A 178 1.01 16.78 -2.92
N SER A 179 0.63 17.32 -1.77
CA SER A 179 1.59 17.74 -0.76
C SER A 179 2.30 16.53 -0.15
N PHE A 180 3.60 16.61 -0.04
CA PHE A 180 4.45 15.63 0.62
C PHE A 180 5.53 16.37 1.40
N SER A 181 5.81 15.91 2.63
CA SER A 181 6.92 16.39 3.46
C SER A 181 7.36 15.27 4.38
N ASP A 182 8.65 15.10 4.54
CA ASP A 182 9.26 14.15 5.46
C ASP A 182 10.66 14.63 5.83
N ASP A 183 11.16 14.22 7.01
CA ASP A 183 12.53 14.52 7.45
C ASP A 183 13.47 13.33 7.29
N GLU A 184 12.89 12.13 7.05
CA GLU A 184 13.66 10.91 6.83
C GLU A 184 14.25 10.89 5.41
N VAL A 185 15.56 10.66 5.32
CA VAL A 185 16.27 10.61 4.02
C VAL A 185 15.90 9.38 3.18
N ASP A 186 15.35 8.34 3.79
CA ASP A 186 14.85 7.14 3.14
C ASP A 186 13.30 7.10 3.07
N ALA A 187 12.64 8.26 3.25
CA ALA A 187 11.19 8.38 3.20
C ALA A 187 10.58 7.68 1.99
N ASN A 188 9.42 7.05 2.19
CA ASN A 188 8.70 6.35 1.11
C ASN A 188 8.11 7.35 0.11
N LEU A 189 8.45 7.21 -1.15
CA LEU A 189 7.97 8.05 -2.23
C LEU A 189 6.87 7.34 -3.04
N LYS A 190 5.97 8.13 -3.62
CA LYS A 190 5.07 7.66 -4.69
C LYS A 190 5.80 7.66 -6.02
N MET A 191 5.30 6.86 -6.96
CA MET A 191 5.80 6.90 -8.34
C MET A 191 5.69 8.31 -8.93
N HIS A 192 6.68 8.71 -9.73
CA HIS A 192 6.68 9.97 -10.45
C HIS A 192 5.45 10.11 -11.38
N SER A 193 4.94 11.31 -11.50
CA SER A 193 3.89 11.68 -12.46
C SER A 193 4.45 12.16 -13.79
N GLU A 194 5.71 12.60 -13.78
CA GLU A 194 6.45 13.08 -14.93
C GLU A 194 7.89 12.61 -14.85
N HIS A 195 8.48 12.24 -15.98
CA HIS A 195 9.89 11.88 -16.09
C HIS A 195 10.36 12.08 -17.52
N GLY A 196 11.67 12.07 -17.70
CA GLY A 196 12.28 12.14 -19.02
C GLY A 196 13.78 11.93 -18.96
N THR A 197 14.39 11.90 -20.14
CA THR A 197 15.83 11.73 -20.34
C THR A 197 16.41 12.98 -20.96
N PHE A 198 17.63 13.30 -20.59
CA PHE A 198 18.38 14.40 -21.19
C PHE A 198 19.87 14.10 -21.19
N THR A 199 20.63 14.83 -21.98
CA THR A 199 22.08 14.77 -22.00
C THR A 199 22.68 16.07 -21.51
N ILE A 200 23.92 15.96 -20.99
CA ILE A 200 24.68 17.07 -20.42
C ILE A 200 26.00 17.15 -21.16
N ASP A 201 26.35 18.33 -21.66
CA ASP A 201 27.68 18.63 -22.15
C ASP A 201 28.60 18.90 -20.95
N MET A 202 29.36 17.86 -20.57
CA MET A 202 30.26 17.91 -19.42
C MET A 202 31.45 18.85 -19.61
N LYS A 203 31.84 19.15 -20.86
CA LYS A 203 32.90 20.11 -21.13
C LYS A 203 32.55 21.53 -20.72
N ARG A 204 31.25 21.87 -20.82
CA ARG A 204 30.76 23.19 -20.38
C ARG A 204 30.64 23.32 -18.86
N THR A 205 30.67 22.20 -18.14
CA THR A 205 30.60 22.22 -16.66
C THR A 205 31.93 22.56 -16.02
N GLN A 206 33.03 22.48 -16.78
CA GLN A 206 34.38 22.70 -16.24
C GLN A 206 34.67 24.18 -16.03
N GLY A 207 35.08 24.52 -14.82
CA GLY A 207 35.37 25.88 -14.46
C GLY A 207 35.85 26.04 -13.02
N ARG A 208 35.72 27.24 -12.48
CA ARG A 208 36.11 27.56 -11.09
C ARG A 208 35.30 26.72 -10.11
N ALA A 209 35.93 26.30 -9.01
CA ALA A 209 35.30 25.60 -7.90
C ALA A 209 34.31 26.51 -7.15
N ASP A 210 33.11 26.65 -7.68
CA ASP A 210 32.07 27.52 -7.12
C ASP A 210 30.67 26.94 -7.39
N LEU A 211 29.68 27.38 -6.61
CA LEU A 211 28.30 26.96 -6.77
C LEU A 211 27.76 27.51 -8.11
N PRO A 212 27.11 26.67 -8.95
CA PRO A 212 26.48 27.15 -10.19
C PRO A 212 25.32 28.08 -9.88
N VAL A 213 25.15 29.10 -10.70
CA VAL A 213 24.08 30.09 -10.55
C VAL A 213 22.79 29.51 -11.08
N LEU A 214 21.80 29.34 -10.20
CA LEU A 214 20.46 28.83 -10.56
C LEU A 214 19.38 29.74 -9.97
N THR A 215 18.78 30.56 -10.82
CA THR A 215 17.72 31.52 -10.47
C THR A 215 16.39 31.11 -11.13
N LYS A 216 15.32 31.83 -10.85
CA LYS A 216 14.04 31.62 -11.53
C LYS A 216 14.09 31.99 -13.03
N ASP A 217 15.01 32.87 -13.42
CA ASP A 217 15.18 33.35 -14.79
C ASP A 217 16.26 32.56 -15.56
N SER A 218 16.87 31.55 -14.95
CA SER A 218 17.85 30.67 -15.61
C SER A 218 17.20 29.94 -16.79
N VAL A 219 17.98 29.77 -17.85
CA VAL A 219 17.60 29.02 -19.04
C VAL A 219 18.40 27.73 -19.15
N ALA A 220 17.86 26.74 -19.85
CA ALA A 220 18.58 25.50 -20.11
C ALA A 220 19.81 25.79 -20.99
N GLU A 221 21.00 25.38 -20.54
CA GLU A 221 22.26 25.58 -21.22
C GLU A 221 23.20 24.40 -21.03
N GLY A 222 23.87 23.98 -22.10
CA GLY A 222 24.74 22.81 -22.05
C GLY A 222 23.99 21.47 -21.79
N THR A 223 22.68 21.47 -21.97
CA THR A 223 21.83 20.26 -21.82
C THR A 223 20.87 20.12 -22.99
N THR A 224 20.55 18.89 -23.36
CA THR A 224 19.58 18.60 -24.43
C THR A 224 18.53 17.61 -23.89
N LEU A 225 17.25 18.01 -23.94
CA LEU A 225 16.13 17.14 -23.59
C LEU A 225 15.94 16.10 -24.70
N ASN A 226 15.97 14.80 -24.36
CA ASN A 226 15.79 13.71 -25.31
C ASN A 226 14.35 13.18 -25.30
N SER A 227 13.76 13.04 -24.11
CA SER A 227 12.40 12.56 -23.96
C SER A 227 11.71 13.19 -22.74
N SER A 228 10.39 13.27 -22.80
CA SER A 228 9.55 13.67 -21.68
C SER A 228 8.24 12.89 -21.73
N SER A 229 7.79 12.41 -20.59
CA SER A 229 6.52 11.70 -20.40
C SER A 229 5.78 12.29 -19.21
N THR A 230 4.53 12.62 -19.40
CA THR A 230 3.65 13.22 -18.39
C THR A 230 2.41 12.37 -18.17
N GLY A 231 1.75 12.54 -17.02
CA GLY A 231 0.51 11.85 -16.71
C GLY A 231 0.69 10.39 -16.26
N ASN A 232 1.89 10.00 -15.85
CA ASN A 232 2.13 8.66 -15.33
C ASN A 232 1.42 8.46 -14.00
N PHE A 233 0.81 7.30 -13.84
CA PHE A 233 0.22 6.88 -12.57
C PHE A 233 0.36 5.36 -12.39
N ASP A 234 0.39 4.92 -11.13
CA ASP A 234 0.46 3.49 -10.83
C ASP A 234 -0.90 2.83 -11.03
N TRP A 235 -1.19 2.49 -12.31
CA TRP A 235 -2.44 1.83 -12.68
C TRP A 235 -2.63 0.46 -11.99
N LYS A 236 -1.53 -0.24 -11.63
CA LYS A 236 -1.59 -1.53 -10.93
C LYS A 236 -2.09 -1.33 -9.50
N ALA A 237 -1.57 -0.33 -8.79
CA ALA A 237 -2.06 0.04 -7.47
C ALA A 237 -3.52 0.52 -7.53
N ALA A 238 -3.88 1.31 -8.54
CA ALA A 238 -5.24 1.78 -8.74
C ALA A 238 -6.22 0.62 -9.04
N ALA A 239 -5.84 -0.34 -9.88
CA ALA A 239 -6.63 -1.54 -10.18
C ALA A 239 -6.79 -2.42 -8.93
N HIS A 240 -5.71 -2.64 -8.15
CA HIS A 240 -5.77 -3.31 -6.87
C HIS A 240 -6.82 -2.66 -5.95
N ALA A 241 -6.70 -1.37 -5.72
CA ALA A 241 -7.62 -0.62 -4.86
C ALA A 241 -9.07 -0.68 -5.37
N ALA A 242 -9.29 -0.48 -6.68
CA ALA A 242 -10.62 -0.50 -7.29
C ALA A 242 -11.30 -1.87 -7.12
N PHE A 243 -10.62 -2.97 -7.45
CA PHE A 243 -11.18 -4.31 -7.33
C PHE A 243 -11.45 -4.70 -5.88
N MET A 244 -10.54 -4.35 -4.95
CA MET A 244 -10.74 -4.62 -3.53
C MET A 244 -11.90 -3.80 -2.94
N VAL A 245 -11.93 -2.48 -3.18
CA VAL A 245 -13.01 -1.62 -2.68
C VAL A 245 -14.36 -2.04 -3.25
N PHE A 246 -14.45 -2.25 -4.56
CA PHE A 246 -15.70 -2.67 -5.20
C PHE A 246 -16.20 -4.02 -4.66
N SER A 247 -15.29 -4.98 -4.44
CA SER A 247 -15.67 -6.30 -3.92
C SER A 247 -16.12 -6.23 -2.46
N PHE A 248 -15.30 -5.63 -1.57
CA PHE A 248 -15.58 -5.64 -0.13
C PHE A 248 -16.64 -4.63 0.30
N MET A 249 -16.76 -3.49 -0.39
CA MET A 249 -17.73 -2.45 -0.02
C MET A 249 -19.07 -2.58 -0.74
N LEU A 250 -19.13 -3.28 -1.87
CA LEU A 250 -20.36 -3.39 -2.66
C LEU A 250 -20.79 -4.84 -2.86
N LEU A 251 -20.00 -5.66 -3.54
CA LEU A 251 -20.47 -7.00 -3.97
C LEU A 251 -20.68 -7.95 -2.79
N ILE A 252 -19.74 -8.05 -1.86
CA ILE A 252 -19.87 -8.96 -0.72
C ILE A 252 -21.06 -8.57 0.17
N PRO A 253 -21.28 -7.30 0.55
CA PRO A 253 -22.48 -6.86 1.26
C PRO A 253 -23.77 -7.14 0.48
N ILE A 254 -23.84 -6.84 -0.82
CA ILE A 254 -24.99 -7.16 -1.66
C ILE A 254 -25.29 -8.66 -1.60
N GLY A 255 -24.28 -9.52 -1.71
CA GLY A 255 -24.46 -10.97 -1.62
C GLY A 255 -25.06 -11.41 -0.27
N THR A 256 -24.73 -10.75 0.83
CA THR A 256 -25.33 -11.02 2.15
C THR A 256 -26.80 -10.59 2.24
N ILE A 257 -27.19 -9.58 1.46
CA ILE A 257 -28.60 -9.13 1.35
C ILE A 257 -29.38 -10.09 0.46
N LEU A 258 -28.82 -10.50 -0.68
CA LEU A 258 -29.47 -11.40 -1.64
C LEU A 258 -29.96 -12.70 -1.01
N ILE A 259 -29.17 -13.29 -0.08
CA ILE A 259 -29.59 -14.54 0.60
C ILE A 259 -30.79 -14.36 1.53
N ARG A 260 -31.08 -13.12 1.97
CA ARG A 260 -32.21 -12.82 2.87
C ARG A 260 -33.50 -12.59 2.14
N ILE A 261 -33.45 -12.40 0.82
CA ILE A 261 -34.63 -12.22 -0.05
C ILE A 261 -34.84 -13.52 -0.78
N GLU A 262 -35.91 -14.25 -0.42
CA GLU A 262 -36.17 -15.61 -0.89
C GLU A 262 -36.07 -15.75 -2.42
N LYS A 263 -36.68 -14.84 -3.17
CA LYS A 263 -36.66 -14.84 -4.65
C LYS A 263 -35.24 -14.59 -5.22
N LEU A 264 -34.35 -13.91 -4.48
CA LEU A 264 -33.01 -13.51 -4.92
C LEU A 264 -31.91 -14.42 -4.36
N ALA A 265 -32.22 -15.31 -3.42
CA ALA A 265 -31.24 -16.19 -2.78
C ALA A 265 -30.37 -17.00 -3.76
N LYS A 266 -30.95 -17.40 -4.92
CA LYS A 266 -30.23 -18.11 -5.99
C LYS A 266 -29.06 -17.30 -6.57
N PHE A 267 -29.14 -15.97 -6.54
CA PHE A 267 -28.10 -15.10 -7.07
C PHE A 267 -26.91 -14.88 -6.08
N HIS A 268 -27.07 -15.22 -4.81
CA HIS A 268 -26.00 -15.13 -3.82
C HIS A 268 -24.71 -15.82 -4.29
N LYS A 269 -24.80 -17.06 -4.77
CA LYS A 269 -23.62 -17.81 -5.21
C LYS A 269 -22.91 -17.14 -6.39
N PHE A 270 -23.67 -16.65 -7.39
CA PHE A 270 -23.10 -15.99 -8.57
C PHE A 270 -22.40 -14.68 -8.18
N ASN A 271 -23.06 -13.85 -7.36
CA ASN A 271 -22.52 -12.60 -6.89
C ASN A 271 -21.23 -12.82 -6.06
N GLN A 272 -21.23 -13.81 -5.15
CA GLN A 272 -20.05 -14.07 -4.31
C GLN A 272 -18.91 -14.71 -5.12
N THR A 273 -19.21 -15.56 -6.10
CA THR A 273 -18.16 -16.08 -7.01
C THR A 273 -17.56 -14.96 -7.85
N PHE A 274 -18.36 -14.06 -8.38
CA PHE A 274 -17.88 -12.89 -9.11
C PHE A 274 -17.03 -11.98 -8.23
N ALA A 275 -17.47 -11.70 -7.00
CA ALA A 275 -16.69 -10.94 -6.04
C ALA A 275 -15.34 -11.60 -5.74
N LEU A 276 -15.32 -12.93 -5.55
CA LEU A 276 -14.08 -13.68 -5.34
C LEU A 276 -13.12 -13.56 -6.54
N CYS A 277 -13.63 -13.68 -7.77
CA CYS A 277 -12.79 -13.50 -8.96
C CYS A 277 -12.14 -12.11 -9.01
N LEU A 278 -12.89 -11.05 -8.70
CA LEU A 278 -12.36 -9.70 -8.64
C LEU A 278 -11.34 -9.53 -7.50
N VAL A 279 -11.60 -10.11 -6.32
CA VAL A 279 -10.64 -10.10 -5.20
C VAL A 279 -9.33 -10.78 -5.60
N LEU A 280 -9.39 -11.93 -6.28
CA LEU A 280 -8.17 -12.63 -6.74
C LEU A 280 -7.42 -11.83 -7.80
N ALA A 281 -8.12 -11.19 -8.74
CA ALA A 281 -7.51 -10.28 -9.70
C ALA A 281 -6.87 -9.07 -9.00
N GLY A 282 -7.59 -8.44 -8.08
CA GLY A 282 -7.07 -7.35 -7.25
C GLY A 282 -5.86 -7.77 -6.41
N PHE A 283 -5.87 -8.97 -5.84
CA PHE A 283 -4.75 -9.53 -5.10
C PHE A 283 -3.50 -9.70 -6.00
N ALA A 284 -3.67 -10.22 -7.22
CA ALA A 284 -2.58 -10.31 -8.18
C ALA A 284 -1.96 -8.95 -8.51
N PHE A 285 -2.79 -7.91 -8.75
CA PHE A 285 -2.29 -6.54 -8.94
C PHE A 285 -1.58 -6.00 -7.69
N GLY A 286 -2.06 -6.32 -6.48
CA GLY A 286 -1.39 -5.97 -5.23
C GLY A 286 0.02 -6.57 -5.12
N ILE A 287 0.18 -7.84 -5.49
CA ILE A 287 1.50 -8.50 -5.55
C ILE A 287 2.41 -7.81 -6.56
N LEU A 288 1.91 -7.56 -7.78
CA LEU A 288 2.68 -6.90 -8.83
C LEU A 288 3.14 -5.49 -8.43
N THR A 289 2.27 -4.72 -7.78
CA THR A 289 2.59 -3.39 -7.26
C THR A 289 3.61 -3.45 -6.13
N SER A 290 3.57 -4.51 -5.30
CA SER A 290 4.48 -4.66 -4.17
C SER A 290 5.96 -4.68 -4.57
N PHE A 291 6.27 -5.08 -5.78
CA PHE A 291 7.65 -5.07 -6.30
C PHE A 291 8.15 -3.67 -6.72
N ASN A 292 7.27 -2.69 -6.86
CA ASN A 292 7.62 -1.34 -7.31
C ASN A 292 8.12 -0.43 -6.16
N TYR A 293 7.88 -0.79 -4.89
CA TYR A 293 8.17 0.09 -3.75
C TYR A 293 8.98 -0.63 -2.68
N GLN A 294 9.97 0.06 -2.09
CA GLN A 294 10.83 -0.50 -1.03
C GLN A 294 10.00 -0.95 0.18
N ARG A 295 9.00 -0.14 0.58
CA ARG A 295 8.11 -0.43 1.71
C ARG A 295 7.29 -1.71 1.58
N SER A 296 7.07 -2.21 0.35
CA SER A 296 6.20 -3.36 0.07
C SER A 296 6.91 -4.62 -0.41
N ARG A 297 8.17 -4.53 -0.84
CA ARG A 297 8.91 -5.68 -1.41
C ARG A 297 9.11 -6.83 -0.45
N GLY A 298 9.23 -6.54 0.85
CA GLY A 298 9.43 -7.57 1.88
C GLY A 298 8.16 -8.34 2.27
N PHE A 299 6.97 -7.94 1.83
CA PHE A 299 5.68 -8.56 2.16
C PHE A 299 5.40 -8.70 3.67
N HIS A 300 6.01 -7.86 4.51
CA HIS A 300 5.87 -7.92 5.98
C HIS A 300 5.03 -6.76 6.56
N SER A 301 4.50 -5.86 5.73
CA SER A 301 3.62 -4.79 6.21
C SER A 301 2.30 -5.36 6.74
N LEU A 302 1.70 -4.66 7.73
CA LEU A 302 0.42 -5.07 8.32
C LEU A 302 -0.67 -5.25 7.25
N HIS A 303 -0.72 -4.36 6.24
CA HIS A 303 -1.65 -4.46 5.12
C HIS A 303 -1.46 -5.76 4.33
N GLN A 304 -0.24 -6.13 4.02
CA GLN A 304 0.07 -7.32 3.22
C GLN A 304 -0.21 -8.59 4.01
N VAL A 305 0.26 -8.69 5.26
CA VAL A 305 0.03 -9.86 6.12
C VAL A 305 -1.46 -10.08 6.34
N LEU A 306 -2.21 -9.03 6.69
CA LEU A 306 -3.66 -9.10 6.86
C LEU A 306 -4.36 -9.46 5.54
N GLY A 307 -3.87 -8.94 4.40
CA GLY A 307 -4.35 -9.29 3.07
C GLY A 307 -4.23 -10.78 2.77
N PHE A 308 -3.07 -11.40 3.04
CA PHE A 308 -2.88 -12.84 2.88
C PHE A 308 -3.83 -13.64 3.77
N ILE A 309 -4.03 -13.23 5.03
CA ILE A 309 -4.98 -13.88 5.95
C ILE A 309 -6.40 -13.80 5.38
N VAL A 310 -6.83 -12.66 4.89
CA VAL A 310 -8.17 -12.46 4.30
C VAL A 310 -8.36 -13.35 3.06
N ILE A 311 -7.36 -13.46 2.19
CA ILE A 311 -7.41 -14.35 1.02
C ILE A 311 -7.56 -15.82 1.46
N LEU A 312 -6.81 -16.26 2.46
CA LEU A 312 -6.93 -17.62 3.02
C LEU A 312 -8.35 -17.87 3.57
N LEU A 313 -8.89 -16.92 4.34
CA LEU A 313 -10.24 -17.02 4.89
C LEU A 313 -11.32 -17.00 3.79
N LEU A 314 -11.09 -16.33 2.65
CA LEU A 314 -12.00 -16.40 1.48
C LEU A 314 -12.03 -17.79 0.84
N PHE A 315 -10.92 -18.50 0.77
CA PHE A 315 -10.91 -19.90 0.34
C PHE A 315 -11.66 -20.81 1.32
N VAL A 316 -11.49 -20.61 2.63
CA VAL A 316 -12.28 -21.29 3.66
C VAL A 316 -13.78 -20.98 3.49
N GLN A 317 -14.12 -19.73 3.20
CA GLN A 317 -15.49 -19.27 2.96
C GLN A 317 -16.12 -19.98 1.78
N LEU A 318 -15.39 -20.08 0.67
CA LEU A 318 -15.84 -20.80 -0.53
C LEU A 318 -16.06 -22.28 -0.23
N ALA A 319 -15.08 -22.94 0.36
CA ALA A 319 -15.15 -24.37 0.70
C ALA A 319 -16.33 -24.67 1.63
N ALA A 320 -16.46 -23.91 2.72
CA ALA A 320 -17.56 -24.06 3.67
C ALA A 320 -18.94 -23.82 3.01
N GLY A 321 -19.03 -22.86 2.09
CA GLY A 321 -20.24 -22.58 1.33
C GLY A 321 -20.65 -23.75 0.39
N ILE A 322 -19.69 -24.30 -0.35
CA ILE A 322 -19.90 -25.47 -1.22
C ILE A 322 -20.32 -26.69 -0.39
N LEU A 323 -19.58 -27.03 0.67
CA LEU A 323 -19.87 -28.18 1.52
C LEU A 323 -21.23 -28.05 2.22
N HIS A 324 -21.55 -26.83 2.71
CA HIS A 324 -22.89 -26.54 3.25
C HIS A 324 -23.98 -26.83 2.22
N HIS A 325 -23.83 -26.28 0.99
CA HIS A 325 -24.83 -26.47 -0.07
C HIS A 325 -25.02 -27.93 -0.46
N LEU A 326 -23.92 -28.68 -0.63
CA LEU A 326 -23.96 -30.10 -0.99
C LEU A 326 -24.65 -30.94 0.12
N LYS A 327 -24.31 -30.72 1.39
CA LYS A 327 -24.89 -31.42 2.53
C LYS A 327 -26.36 -31.04 2.74
N TRP A 328 -26.68 -29.73 2.68
CA TRP A 328 -28.06 -29.25 2.82
C TRP A 328 -29.00 -29.79 1.72
N ARG A 329 -28.52 -29.90 0.47
CA ARG A 329 -29.34 -30.50 -0.62
C ARG A 329 -29.78 -31.92 -0.30
N LYS A 330 -28.95 -32.71 0.38
CA LYS A 330 -29.22 -34.10 0.77
C LYS A 330 -30.12 -34.19 2.00
N THR A 331 -29.79 -33.41 3.04
CA THR A 331 -30.40 -33.59 4.37
C THR A 331 -31.54 -32.62 4.67
N LYS A 332 -31.60 -31.45 3.98
CA LYS A 332 -32.51 -30.32 4.26
C LYS A 332 -32.37 -29.79 5.71
N GLN A 333 -31.26 -30.14 6.42
CA GLN A 333 -31.03 -29.77 7.79
C GLN A 333 -29.89 -28.74 7.90
N PRO A 334 -29.89 -27.90 8.95
CA PRO A 334 -28.77 -27.02 9.24
C PRO A 334 -27.46 -27.81 9.39
N THR A 335 -26.37 -27.27 8.84
CA THR A 335 -25.06 -27.95 8.85
C THR A 335 -24.03 -27.15 9.62
N THR A 336 -23.02 -27.83 10.16
CA THR A 336 -21.85 -27.18 10.80
C THR A 336 -21.12 -26.27 9.80
N PHE A 337 -21.00 -26.72 8.54
CA PHE A 337 -20.41 -25.90 7.47
C PHE A 337 -21.17 -24.59 7.22
N GLY A 338 -22.51 -24.60 7.39
CA GLY A 338 -23.31 -23.38 7.31
C GLY A 338 -23.00 -22.40 8.45
N LYS A 339 -22.75 -22.90 9.67
CA LYS A 339 -22.32 -22.07 10.81
C LYS A 339 -20.93 -21.48 10.55
N VAL A 340 -19.98 -22.31 10.09
CA VAL A 340 -18.62 -21.86 9.74
C VAL A 340 -18.70 -20.79 8.63
N HIS A 341 -19.43 -21.04 7.55
CA HIS A 341 -19.62 -20.09 6.47
C HIS A 341 -20.16 -18.74 6.96
N LEU A 342 -21.17 -18.78 7.83
CA LEU A 342 -21.79 -17.56 8.38
C LEU A 342 -20.79 -16.72 9.21
N TRP A 343 -20.08 -17.36 10.14
CA TRP A 343 -19.17 -16.65 11.03
C TRP A 343 -17.89 -16.21 10.33
N ASN A 344 -17.31 -17.09 9.51
CA ASN A 344 -16.14 -16.73 8.70
C ASN A 344 -16.46 -15.59 7.74
N GLY A 345 -17.64 -15.58 7.11
CA GLY A 345 -18.05 -14.46 6.25
C GLY A 345 -18.12 -13.12 6.97
N ARG A 346 -18.59 -13.08 8.22
CA ARG A 346 -18.57 -11.87 9.06
C ARG A 346 -17.15 -11.40 9.36
N ILE A 347 -16.26 -12.33 9.71
CA ILE A 347 -14.85 -12.05 9.98
C ILE A 347 -14.18 -11.49 8.73
N VAL A 348 -14.36 -12.12 7.57
CA VAL A 348 -13.81 -11.66 6.28
C VAL A 348 -14.27 -10.24 5.93
N MET A 349 -15.55 -9.92 6.14
CA MET A 349 -16.05 -8.58 5.89
C MET A 349 -15.38 -7.53 6.77
N ILE A 350 -15.26 -7.81 8.09
CA ILE A 350 -14.65 -6.87 9.05
C ILE A 350 -13.16 -6.70 8.73
N LEU A 351 -12.43 -7.81 8.56
CA LEU A 351 -11.00 -7.77 8.29
C LEU A 351 -10.70 -7.13 6.92
N GLY A 352 -11.51 -7.43 5.90
CA GLY A 352 -11.37 -6.83 4.57
C GLY A 352 -11.58 -5.31 4.58
N ALA A 353 -12.61 -4.83 5.30
CA ALA A 353 -12.85 -3.40 5.46
C ALA A 353 -11.71 -2.70 6.22
N ALA A 354 -11.26 -3.30 7.33
CA ALA A 354 -10.12 -2.79 8.11
C ALA A 354 -8.84 -2.76 7.25
N ASN A 355 -8.58 -3.81 6.48
CA ASN A 355 -7.43 -3.89 5.59
C ASN A 355 -7.48 -2.85 4.46
N GLY A 356 -8.67 -2.53 3.95
CA GLY A 356 -8.86 -1.45 2.98
C GLY A 356 -8.46 -0.09 3.57
N TYR A 357 -8.88 0.22 4.81
CA TYR A 357 -8.48 1.43 5.51
C TYR A 357 -6.95 1.51 5.71
N ILE A 358 -6.34 0.42 6.21
CA ILE A 358 -4.88 0.32 6.41
C ILE A 358 -4.14 0.46 5.08
N GLY A 359 -4.68 -0.14 4.00
CA GLY A 359 -4.08 -0.15 2.67
C GLY A 359 -3.94 1.24 2.06
N PHE A 360 -4.95 2.12 2.21
CA PHE A 360 -4.82 3.50 1.74
C PHE A 360 -3.78 4.31 2.54
N GLY A 361 -3.66 4.06 3.85
CA GLY A 361 -2.58 4.62 4.66
C GLY A 361 -1.20 4.14 4.19
N PHE A 362 -1.08 2.84 3.92
CA PHE A 362 0.12 2.20 3.39
C PHE A 362 0.51 2.71 1.99
N ALA A 363 -0.47 3.02 1.14
CA ALA A 363 -0.28 3.60 -0.19
C ALA A 363 0.03 5.11 -0.17
N LEU A 364 0.12 5.75 1.02
CA LEU A 364 0.27 7.21 1.20
C LEU A 364 -0.92 8.01 0.65
N ASP A 365 -2.11 7.40 0.62
CA ASP A 365 -3.36 7.97 0.07
C ASP A 365 -4.44 8.13 1.15
N ARG A 366 -4.10 8.68 2.31
CA ARG A 366 -4.97 8.79 3.49
C ARG A 366 -6.34 9.41 3.22
N LYS A 367 -6.44 10.32 2.25
CA LYS A 367 -7.72 10.93 1.85
C LYS A 367 -8.77 9.88 1.44
N TYR A 368 -8.37 8.82 0.75
CA TYR A 368 -9.27 7.74 0.34
C TYR A 368 -9.61 6.79 1.50
N ALA A 369 -8.76 6.68 2.52
CA ALA A 369 -9.07 5.93 3.74
C ALA A 369 -10.30 6.50 4.45
N LEU A 370 -10.44 7.81 4.52
CA LEU A 370 -11.62 8.48 5.10
C LEU A 370 -12.89 8.21 4.29
N ILE A 371 -12.80 8.16 2.97
CA ILE A 371 -13.94 7.80 2.10
C ILE A 371 -14.39 6.36 2.37
N VAL A 372 -13.45 5.41 2.46
CA VAL A 372 -13.76 4.02 2.80
C VAL A 372 -14.41 3.92 4.18
N LEU A 373 -13.89 4.64 5.17
CA LEU A 373 -14.48 4.69 6.51
C LEU A 373 -15.92 5.22 6.47
N GLY A 374 -16.18 6.28 5.71
CA GLY A 374 -17.52 6.84 5.50
C GLY A 374 -18.48 5.83 4.87
N ILE A 375 -18.03 5.07 3.85
CA ILE A 375 -18.84 4.02 3.21
C ILE A 375 -19.16 2.91 4.23
N VAL A 376 -18.18 2.44 4.99
CA VAL A 376 -18.38 1.41 6.03
C VAL A 376 -19.40 1.87 7.06
N PHE A 377 -19.25 3.11 7.56
CA PHE A 377 -20.18 3.70 8.51
C PHE A 377 -21.61 3.77 7.96
N PHE A 378 -21.77 4.23 6.71
CA PHE A 378 -23.07 4.26 6.03
C PHE A 378 -23.68 2.86 5.90
N LEU A 379 -22.90 1.85 5.50
CA LEU A 379 -23.39 0.46 5.41
C LEU A 379 -23.81 -0.10 6.77
N VAL A 380 -23.09 0.24 7.85
CA VAL A 380 -23.47 -0.15 9.21
C VAL A 380 -24.81 0.50 9.61
N LEU A 381 -25.00 1.80 9.34
CA LEU A 381 -26.27 2.49 9.61
C LEU A 381 -27.43 1.89 8.82
N CYS A 382 -27.24 1.60 7.54
CA CYS A 382 -28.25 0.93 6.71
C CYS A 382 -28.62 -0.46 7.27
N THR A 383 -27.63 -1.22 7.70
CA THR A 383 -27.85 -2.56 8.30
C THR A 383 -28.62 -2.45 9.61
N LEU A 384 -28.24 -1.52 10.50
CA LEU A 384 -28.96 -1.25 11.75
C LEU A 384 -30.39 -0.80 11.50
N GLY A 385 -30.59 0.13 10.56
CA GLY A 385 -31.93 0.57 10.14
C GLY A 385 -32.80 -0.59 9.65
N TYR A 386 -32.23 -1.47 8.82
CA TYR A 386 -32.93 -2.66 8.35
C TYR A 386 -33.31 -3.64 9.49
N LEU A 387 -32.39 -3.86 10.44
CA LEU A 387 -32.67 -4.72 11.59
C LEU A 387 -33.77 -4.15 12.50
N ILE A 388 -33.72 -2.84 12.77
CA ILE A 388 -34.75 -2.16 13.57
C ILE A 388 -36.12 -2.23 12.87
N TRP A 389 -36.14 -1.97 11.56
CA TRP A 389 -37.38 -2.07 10.77
C TRP A 389 -37.95 -3.50 10.73
N GLY A 390 -37.06 -4.53 10.56
CA GLY A 390 -37.44 -5.92 10.63
C GLY A 390 -38.02 -6.31 11.99
N ALA A 391 -37.38 -5.85 13.08
CA ALA A 391 -37.87 -6.08 14.44
C ALA A 391 -39.25 -5.43 14.68
N LYS A 392 -39.45 -4.18 14.23
CA LYS A 392 -40.74 -3.51 14.33
C LYS A 392 -41.86 -4.21 13.56
N ARG A 393 -41.55 -4.86 12.43
CA ARG A 393 -42.52 -5.65 11.65
C ARG A 393 -42.89 -6.99 12.31
N GLN A 394 -42.03 -7.52 13.15
CA GLN A 394 -42.27 -8.79 13.87
C GLN A 394 -42.97 -8.61 15.22
N ILE A 395 -43.19 -7.37 15.68
CA ILE A 395 -44.10 -7.13 16.80
C ILE A 395 -45.49 -7.46 16.30
N PRO A 396 -46.11 -8.57 16.73
CA PRO A 396 -47.48 -8.88 16.33
C PRO A 396 -48.37 -7.71 16.78
N ARG A 397 -49.35 -7.31 16.00
CA ARG A 397 -50.51 -6.51 16.43
C ARG A 397 -51.26 -7.32 17.50
N ARG A 398 -50.65 -7.54 18.65
CA ARG A 398 -51.32 -8.01 19.84
C ARG A 398 -51.92 -6.75 20.49
N GLN A 399 -53.27 -6.76 20.51
CA GLN A 399 -54.11 -5.80 21.22
C GLN A 399 -54.41 -4.49 20.48
N GLN A 400 -55.21 -4.57 19.45
CA GLN A 400 -56.41 -3.73 19.35
C GLN A 400 -57.59 -4.67 19.44
N GLY A 401 -57.92 -5.03 20.68
CA GLY A 401 -59.26 -5.47 21.00
C GLY A 401 -60.22 -4.30 20.79
N PRO A 402 -61.43 -4.51 20.26
CA PRO A 402 -62.41 -3.45 20.11
C PRO A 402 -62.76 -2.94 21.53
N SER A 403 -62.47 -1.67 21.80
CA SER A 403 -63.04 -0.95 22.92
C SER A 403 -64.54 -0.82 22.68
N GLY A 404 -65.30 -1.47 23.51
CA GLY A 404 -66.72 -1.21 23.60
C GLY A 404 -67.57 -2.48 23.50
N PHE A 405 -67.78 -3.16 24.62
CA PHE A 405 -69.08 -3.60 25.08
C PHE A 405 -68.97 -4.03 26.55
N GLU A 406 -69.61 -3.30 27.43
CA GLU A 406 -69.85 -3.67 28.83
C GLU A 406 -70.81 -4.87 28.88
N GLY A 407 -70.48 -5.78 29.81
CA GLY A 407 -71.43 -6.69 30.41
C GLY A 407 -71.50 -8.06 29.85
N LEU A 408 -70.82 -8.98 30.47
CA LEU A 408 -71.38 -10.23 31.06
C LEU A 408 -70.22 -11.13 31.48
N ASN A 409 -70.13 -11.33 32.78
CA ASN A 409 -69.28 -12.32 33.43
C ASN A 409 -69.51 -13.72 32.82
N HIS A 410 -68.56 -14.26 32.15
CA HIS A 410 -68.31 -15.69 32.07
C HIS A 410 -66.82 -15.97 32.04
N SER A 411 -66.35 -16.39 33.19
CA SER A 411 -65.05 -16.98 33.42
C SER A 411 -64.92 -18.26 32.53
N TYR A 412 -64.21 -18.14 31.38
CA TYR A 412 -63.71 -19.31 30.73
C TYR A 412 -62.29 -19.58 31.23
N GLN A 413 -62.21 -20.51 32.22
CA GLN A 413 -60.98 -21.20 32.55
C GLN A 413 -60.49 -21.96 31.30
N GLN A 414 -59.33 -21.61 30.80
CA GLN A 414 -58.58 -22.44 29.83
C GLN A 414 -58.19 -23.77 30.52
N GLN A 415 -58.95 -24.82 30.22
CA GLN A 415 -58.58 -26.19 30.53
C GLN A 415 -57.50 -26.61 29.54
N HIS A 416 -56.28 -26.82 30.01
CA HIS A 416 -55.32 -27.68 29.36
C HIS A 416 -55.84 -29.11 29.38
N PRO A 417 -55.79 -29.88 28.28
CA PRO A 417 -56.09 -31.31 28.37
C PRO A 417 -54.99 -32.03 29.08
N GLU A 418 -55.23 -32.43 30.35
CA GLU A 418 -54.42 -33.44 31.00
C GLU A 418 -54.82 -34.81 30.51
N PRO A 419 -53.94 -35.67 30.03
CA PRO A 419 -54.25 -37.07 29.80
C PRO A 419 -54.33 -37.78 31.16
N TRP A 420 -55.39 -38.57 31.37
CA TRP A 420 -55.57 -39.51 32.50
C TRP A 420 -56.23 -38.97 33.78
N ARG A 421 -57.51 -38.59 33.70
CA ARG A 421 -58.35 -38.69 34.88
C ARG A 421 -59.68 -39.33 34.52
N ASN A 422 -59.87 -40.56 35.03
CA ASN A 422 -61.16 -41.26 35.03
C ASN A 422 -62.22 -40.44 35.79
N THR A 423 -63.23 -39.94 35.08
CA THR A 423 -64.45 -39.48 35.70
C THR A 423 -65.53 -40.49 35.45
N SER A 424 -65.96 -41.14 36.52
CA SER A 424 -67.14 -41.96 36.57
C SER A 424 -68.40 -41.11 36.34
N TYR A 425 -69.10 -41.34 35.25
CA TYR A 425 -70.48 -40.84 35.04
C TYR A 425 -71.48 -41.97 35.36
N SER A 426 -72.30 -41.70 36.34
CA SER A 426 -73.55 -42.43 36.56
C SER A 426 -74.54 -41.92 35.51
N ALA A 427 -74.90 -42.74 34.59
CA ALA A 427 -76.06 -42.49 33.69
C ALA A 427 -76.94 -43.72 33.69
N THR A 428 -78.18 -43.47 33.96
CA THR A 428 -79.29 -44.38 34.01
C THR A 428 -79.51 -45.08 32.66
N VAL A 429 -79.79 -46.35 32.81
CA VAL A 429 -79.93 -47.36 31.73
C VAL A 429 -81.17 -47.15 30.88
N THR A 430 -81.04 -47.30 29.54
CA THR A 430 -82.02 -47.90 28.69
C THR A 430 -81.31 -48.85 27.74
N ALA A 431 -81.75 -50.12 27.76
CA ALA A 431 -81.16 -51.24 27.11
C ALA A 431 -81.36 -51.25 25.58
N ALA A 432 -80.30 -51.64 24.84
CA ALA A 432 -80.38 -52.11 23.46
C ALA A 432 -79.52 -53.37 23.30
N PRO A 433 -79.83 -54.23 22.31
CA PRO A 433 -79.51 -55.67 22.38
C PRO A 433 -78.06 -56.03 22.05
N ALA A 434 -77.58 -57.14 22.65
CA ALA A 434 -76.29 -57.72 22.56
C ALA A 434 -75.92 -58.25 21.18
N TYR A 435 -74.75 -57.93 20.69
CA TYR A 435 -74.00 -58.69 19.68
C TYR A 435 -72.82 -59.41 20.31
N PRO A 436 -72.51 -60.64 19.91
CA PRO A 436 -71.39 -61.38 20.48
C PRO A 436 -70.06 -60.84 19.96
N HIS A 437 -69.20 -60.50 20.85
CA HIS A 437 -67.85 -60.14 20.55
C HIS A 437 -66.89 -61.33 20.79
N ASP A 438 -66.15 -61.68 19.75
CA ASP A 438 -64.98 -62.58 19.89
C ASP A 438 -63.86 -61.85 20.65
N PRO A 439 -63.13 -62.57 21.49
CA PRO A 439 -62.04 -61.94 22.23
C PRO A 439 -60.82 -61.62 21.31
N PRO A 440 -60.12 -60.52 21.51
CA PRO A 440 -58.90 -60.17 20.73
C PRO A 440 -57.77 -61.15 21.03
N PRO A 441 -56.87 -61.44 20.06
CA PRO A 441 -55.72 -62.33 20.25
C PRO A 441 -54.72 -61.76 21.24
N GLY A 442 -54.22 -62.61 22.14
CA GLY A 442 -53.21 -62.23 23.16
C GLY A 442 -51.89 -61.86 22.53
N TYR A 443 -51.37 -60.72 22.95
CA TYR A 443 -49.99 -60.32 22.66
C TYR A 443 -49.07 -60.98 23.68
N GLU A 444 -48.18 -61.88 23.21
CA GLU A 444 -47.04 -62.35 24.01
C GLU A 444 -45.95 -61.27 24.04
N ALA A 445 -45.53 -60.91 25.23
CA ALA A 445 -44.40 -59.99 25.45
C ALA A 445 -43.07 -60.74 25.19
N PRO A 446 -42.12 -60.12 24.43
CA PRO A 446 -40.81 -60.74 24.30
C PRO A 446 -40.02 -60.57 25.60
N SER A 447 -39.59 -61.71 26.17
CA SER A 447 -38.70 -61.81 27.32
C SER A 447 -37.33 -61.26 27.00
N ALA A 448 -36.93 -60.19 27.68
CA ALA A 448 -35.57 -59.67 27.65
C ALA A 448 -34.65 -60.58 28.47
N GLN A 449 -33.78 -61.34 27.82
CA GLN A 449 -32.60 -61.91 28.40
C GLN A 449 -31.42 -60.96 28.24
N ILE A 450 -30.99 -60.33 29.33
CA ILE A 450 -29.74 -59.59 29.45
C ILE A 450 -28.63 -60.59 29.65
N GLY A 451 -27.84 -60.87 28.60
CA GLY A 451 -26.59 -61.61 28.67
C GLY A 451 -25.41 -60.66 28.82
N LEU A 452 -24.87 -60.62 30.04
CA LEU A 452 -23.56 -60.02 30.28
C LEU A 452 -22.48 -60.98 29.71
N GLN A 453 -21.75 -60.54 28.68
CA GLN A 453 -20.50 -61.15 28.29
C GLN A 453 -19.34 -60.21 28.44
N SER A 454 -18.40 -60.67 29.26
CA SER A 454 -17.14 -60.10 29.67
C SER A 454 -16.15 -59.93 28.52
N THR A 455 -15.38 -58.87 28.65
CA THR A 455 -14.05 -58.60 28.10
C THR A 455 -13.22 -59.78 27.65
N THR A 456 -12.75 -59.75 26.39
CA THR A 456 -11.55 -60.47 25.96
C THR A 456 -10.65 -59.58 25.11
N SER A 457 -9.52 -59.28 25.71
CA SER A 457 -8.16 -59.08 25.26
C SER A 457 -7.87 -59.10 23.75
N TRP A 458 -7.29 -58.03 23.31
CA TRP A 458 -6.57 -57.97 22.04
C TRP A 458 -5.23 -58.71 22.15
N LYS A 459 -5.10 -59.80 21.44
CA LYS A 459 -3.83 -60.50 21.20
C LYS A 459 -3.04 -59.74 20.13
N ARG A 460 -1.86 -59.34 20.49
CA ARG A 460 -0.78 -58.87 19.65
C ARG A 460 -0.15 -60.08 18.93
N ASN A 461 -0.29 -60.17 17.60
CA ASN A 461 0.48 -61.12 16.82
C ASN A 461 1.81 -60.46 16.40
N THR A 462 2.88 -60.90 17.06
CA THR A 462 4.25 -60.75 16.57
C THR A 462 4.54 -61.96 15.69
N VAL A 463 4.87 -61.70 14.43
CA VAL A 463 5.60 -62.65 13.58
C VAL A 463 6.89 -61.99 13.19
N GLY A 464 7.99 -62.60 13.59
CA GLY A 464 9.33 -62.15 13.27
C GLY A 464 9.72 -62.51 11.84
N GLY A 465 10.59 -61.73 11.31
CA GLY A 465 11.33 -61.94 10.10
C GLY A 465 12.52 -60.99 10.11
N ARG A 466 13.66 -61.53 10.51
CA ARG A 466 14.98 -60.96 10.30
C ARG A 466 15.23 -60.91 8.80
N ASP A 467 15.73 -59.75 8.30
CA ASP A 467 16.86 -59.77 7.36
C ASP A 467 17.55 -58.38 7.43
N SER A 468 18.82 -58.47 7.64
CA SER A 468 19.87 -57.49 7.64
C SER A 468 20.13 -57.01 6.22
N TYR A 469 20.22 -55.68 6.00
CA TYR A 469 21.09 -55.13 4.97
C TYR A 469 21.75 -53.81 5.46
N GLU A 470 23.00 -53.75 5.13
CA GLU A 470 24.11 -52.92 5.52
C GLU A 470 23.95 -51.43 5.18
N ASP A 471 24.56 -50.61 6.02
CA ASP A 471 24.89 -49.22 5.80
C ASP A 471 25.82 -49.01 4.61
N GLU A 472 25.46 -48.21 3.63
CA GLU A 472 26.39 -47.54 2.75
C GLU A 472 26.22 -46.02 2.78
N PRO A 473 27.32 -45.25 2.85
CA PRO A 473 27.27 -43.80 2.97
C PRO A 473 27.13 -43.15 1.60
N LEU A 474 26.18 -42.22 1.43
CA LEU A 474 26.00 -41.41 0.28
C LEU A 474 27.13 -40.39 0.13
N ASN A 475 27.88 -40.61 -0.95
CA ASN A 475 28.97 -39.80 -1.46
C ASN A 475 28.50 -38.47 -2.04
N LEU A 476 28.93 -37.35 -1.44
CA LEU A 476 28.83 -36.01 -1.95
C LEU A 476 29.94 -35.81 -3.01
N GLY A 477 29.59 -35.80 -4.27
CA GLY A 477 30.53 -35.58 -5.37
C GLY A 477 29.96 -34.77 -6.54
N SER A 478 30.57 -33.63 -6.70
CA SER A 478 30.85 -32.87 -7.94
C SER A 478 29.80 -31.96 -8.56
N SER A 479 30.11 -30.70 -8.41
CA SER A 479 29.90 -29.52 -9.26
C SER A 479 29.57 -29.81 -10.74
N GLN A 480 28.52 -29.20 -11.25
CA GLN A 480 28.35 -28.90 -12.67
C GLN A 480 28.42 -27.40 -12.93
N LYS A 481 29.31 -26.99 -13.80
CA LYS A 481 29.49 -25.65 -14.37
C LYS A 481 28.29 -25.24 -15.23
N PRO A 482 27.96 -23.92 -15.31
CA PRO A 482 26.96 -23.40 -16.23
C PRO A 482 27.49 -23.44 -17.68
N ARG A 483 26.61 -23.79 -18.62
CA ARG A 483 26.84 -23.68 -20.07
C ARG A 483 26.64 -22.22 -20.50
N GLU A 484 27.64 -21.68 -21.17
CA GLU A 484 27.55 -20.51 -22.03
C GLU A 484 26.66 -20.80 -23.24
N PHE A 485 25.76 -19.87 -23.54
CA PHE A 485 25.12 -19.76 -24.85
C PHE A 485 25.64 -18.52 -25.55
N THR A 486 26.23 -18.72 -26.66
CA THR A 486 26.59 -17.73 -27.69
C THR A 486 25.37 -17.03 -28.27
#